data_38f740260a2c968a5b597f648db4fa41
#
_entry.id   38f740260a2c968a5b597f648db4fa41
#
_cell.length_a   1.000
_cell.length_b   1.000
_cell.length_c   1.000
_cell.angle_alpha   90.00
_cell.angle_beta   90.00
_cell.angle_gamma   90.00
#
_symmetry.space_group_name_H-M   'P 1'
#
loop_
_entity.id
_entity.type
_entity.pdbx_description
1 polymer ?
#
loop_
_entity_poly.entity_id
_entity_poly.type
_entity_poly.pdbx_seq_one_letter_code
_entity_poly.pdbx_strand_id
1 'polypeptide(L)'
;MLTDIAKQQLRKAGWYEGRKIDLSKYEEAYAKIGCEMFPAARKFLEEFGDLKICDKIEFPYIKEGVSYNESSTQWSICVGRRDLELEKRVNELYGQKILRVGALDYCEIYIYISEDGRFFVNWHSVGLWAENSDQLWNEYYGEDYGWATWNDLKAGKGRTMFKKEIEKYL
;
A
#
# COMPACT_ATOMS: atom_id res chain seq x y z
N MET A 1 6.29 13.92 5.61
CA MET A 1 5.51 14.08 6.86
C MET A 1 4.04 13.85 6.55
N LEU A 2 3.33 13.10 7.42
CA LEU A 2 1.89 12.86 7.27
C LEU A 2 1.09 14.16 7.34
N THR A 3 0.14 14.32 6.42
CA THR A 3 -0.84 15.42 6.46
C THR A 3 -1.81 15.26 7.64
N ASP A 4 -2.47 16.34 8.04
CA ASP A 4 -3.46 16.29 9.13
C ASP A 4 -4.65 15.39 8.78
N ILE A 5 -5.04 15.33 7.50
CA ILE A 5 -6.10 14.46 7.01
C ILE A 5 -5.66 12.99 7.18
N ALA A 6 -4.47 12.63 6.71
CA ALA A 6 -3.95 11.27 6.85
C ALA A 6 -3.84 10.87 8.33
N LYS A 7 -3.30 11.73 9.20
CA LYS A 7 -3.22 11.49 10.63
C LYS A 7 -4.60 11.27 11.26
N GLN A 8 -5.58 12.09 10.90
CA GLN A 8 -6.94 11.96 11.43
C GLN A 8 -7.57 10.62 11.05
N GLN A 9 -7.43 10.21 9.80
CA GLN A 9 -8.00 8.94 9.33
C GLN A 9 -7.26 7.73 9.92
N LEU A 10 -5.94 7.75 9.95
CA LEU A 10 -5.15 6.69 10.57
C LEU A 10 -5.47 6.54 12.06
N ARG A 11 -5.71 7.63 12.79
CA ARG A 11 -6.12 7.58 14.20
C ARG A 11 -7.46 6.85 14.39
N LYS A 12 -8.40 6.97 13.45
CA LYS A 12 -9.65 6.19 13.49
C LYS A 12 -9.41 4.68 13.37
N ALA A 13 -8.33 4.29 12.67
CA ALA A 13 -7.90 2.89 12.54
C ALA A 13 -7.03 2.39 13.71
N GLY A 14 -6.76 3.25 14.70
CA GLY A 14 -5.95 2.90 15.88
C GLY A 14 -4.48 3.32 15.80
N TRP A 15 -4.08 4.10 14.80
CA TRP A 15 -2.73 4.66 14.73
C TRP A 15 -2.57 5.84 15.71
N TYR A 16 -1.36 5.97 16.26
CA TYR A 16 -0.92 7.13 17.02
C TYR A 16 0.57 7.37 16.77
N GLU A 17 1.02 8.58 16.97
CA GLU A 17 2.41 8.97 16.77
C GLU A 17 3.35 8.21 17.70
N GLY A 18 4.41 7.63 17.15
CA GLY A 18 5.33 6.79 17.91
C GLY A 18 4.83 5.38 18.21
N ARG A 19 3.75 4.94 17.54
CA ARG A 19 3.22 3.60 17.66
C ARG A 19 4.29 2.56 17.30
N LYS A 20 4.37 1.51 18.12
CA LYS A 20 5.21 0.32 17.87
C LYS A 20 4.47 -0.91 18.36
N ILE A 21 4.24 -1.85 17.47
CA ILE A 21 3.64 -3.13 17.81
C ILE A 21 4.68 -4.24 17.81
N ASP A 22 4.36 -5.34 18.48
CA ASP A 22 5.14 -6.57 18.39
C ASP A 22 4.98 -7.21 17.00
N LEU A 23 6.12 -7.54 16.39
CA LEU A 23 6.17 -8.11 15.04
C LEU A 23 6.38 -9.62 15.00
N SER A 24 6.43 -10.30 16.14
CA SER A 24 6.74 -11.74 16.22
C SER A 24 5.86 -12.57 15.27
N LYS A 25 4.56 -12.28 15.22
CA LYS A 25 3.62 -12.97 14.33
C LYS A 25 3.88 -12.70 12.84
N TYR A 26 4.37 -11.50 12.50
CA TYR A 26 4.74 -11.16 11.14
C TYR A 26 6.02 -11.89 10.74
N GLU A 27 7.01 -11.92 11.61
CA GLU A 27 8.27 -12.64 11.39
C GLU A 27 8.03 -14.13 11.14
N GLU A 28 7.21 -14.76 11.99
CA GLU A 28 6.83 -16.17 11.81
C GLU A 28 6.08 -16.40 10.48
N ALA A 29 5.18 -15.50 10.12
CA ALA A 29 4.39 -15.62 8.90
C ALA A 29 5.28 -15.46 7.65
N TYR A 30 6.19 -14.50 7.64
CA TYR A 30 7.14 -14.33 6.54
C TYR A 30 8.13 -15.50 6.45
N ALA A 31 8.64 -16.00 7.56
CA ALA A 31 9.52 -17.15 7.59
C ALA A 31 8.86 -18.40 6.97
N LYS A 32 7.56 -18.62 7.23
CA LYS A 32 6.80 -19.75 6.66
C LYS A 32 6.71 -19.72 5.14
N ILE A 33 6.75 -18.55 4.53
CA ILE A 33 6.75 -18.41 3.06
C ILE A 33 8.13 -18.16 2.47
N GLY A 34 9.18 -18.32 3.28
CA GLY A 34 10.57 -18.16 2.85
C GLY A 34 10.99 -16.72 2.59
N CYS A 35 10.34 -15.75 3.24
CA CYS A 35 10.68 -14.34 3.17
C CYS A 35 11.38 -13.88 4.45
N GLU A 36 12.34 -12.98 4.31
CA GLU A 36 12.99 -12.31 5.41
C GLU A 36 12.49 -10.87 5.50
N MET A 37 12.13 -10.43 6.71
CA MET A 37 11.70 -9.07 6.95
C MET A 37 12.90 -8.13 7.05
N PHE A 38 13.10 -7.29 6.06
CA PHE A 38 14.15 -6.28 6.03
C PHE A 38 13.77 -5.00 6.80
N PRO A 39 14.75 -4.12 7.12
CA PRO A 39 14.53 -2.97 8.01
C PRO A 39 13.39 -2.04 7.62
N ALA A 40 13.21 -1.74 6.32
CA ALA A 40 12.14 -0.85 5.87
C ALA A 40 10.74 -1.45 6.13
N ALA A 41 10.56 -2.76 5.85
CA ALA A 41 9.32 -3.46 6.13
C ALA A 41 9.05 -3.54 7.64
N ARG A 42 10.08 -3.81 8.44
CA ARG A 42 9.98 -3.82 9.90
C ARG A 42 9.48 -2.48 10.42
N LYS A 43 10.15 -1.39 10.05
CA LYS A 43 9.77 -0.04 10.47
C LYS A 43 8.33 0.30 10.09
N PHE A 44 7.92 -0.03 8.86
CA PHE A 44 6.55 0.21 8.39
C PHE A 44 5.53 -0.59 9.21
N LEU A 45 5.77 -1.88 9.42
CA LEU A 45 4.83 -2.75 10.14
C LEU A 45 4.80 -2.46 11.65
N GLU A 46 5.91 -2.03 12.26
CA GLU A 46 5.91 -1.55 13.66
C GLU A 46 4.93 -0.40 13.85
N GLU A 47 4.88 0.53 12.91
CA GLU A 47 4.04 1.72 13.00
C GLU A 47 2.62 1.47 12.47
N PHE A 48 2.47 0.80 11.34
CA PHE A 48 1.20 0.69 10.61
C PHE A 48 0.62 -0.74 10.57
N GLY A 49 1.32 -1.73 11.10
CA GLY A 49 0.80 -3.10 11.18
C GLY A 49 -0.47 -3.18 12.03
N ASP A 50 -1.32 -4.18 11.77
CA ASP A 50 -2.60 -4.41 12.46
C ASP A 50 -3.66 -3.30 12.31
N LEU A 51 -3.42 -2.31 11.48
CA LEU A 51 -4.46 -1.34 11.19
C LEU A 51 -5.47 -1.93 10.21
N LYS A 52 -6.74 -1.76 10.54
CA LYS A 52 -7.85 -2.04 9.65
C LYS A 52 -8.56 -0.74 9.34
N ILE A 53 -8.47 -0.34 8.09
CA ILE A 53 -9.03 0.91 7.59
C ILE A 53 -10.29 0.56 6.82
N CYS A 54 -11.42 1.12 7.26
CA CYS A 54 -12.70 0.98 6.57
C CYS A 54 -13.15 2.36 6.14
N ASP A 55 -13.13 2.61 4.86
CA ASP A 55 -13.57 3.87 4.27
C ASP A 55 -14.89 3.68 3.53
N LYS A 56 -15.81 4.58 3.79
CA LYS A 56 -17.05 4.66 3.03
C LYS A 56 -16.76 5.37 1.72
N ILE A 57 -16.95 4.68 0.60
CA ILE A 57 -16.86 5.27 -0.72
C ILE A 57 -18.27 5.48 -1.27
N GLU A 58 -18.59 6.72 -1.57
CA GLU A 58 -19.82 7.07 -2.27
C GLU A 58 -19.52 7.11 -3.77
N PHE A 59 -20.11 6.18 -4.52
CA PHE A 59 -20.06 6.22 -5.96
C PHE A 59 -21.27 7.00 -6.48
N PRO A 60 -21.08 8.17 -7.07
CA PRO A 60 -22.19 9.05 -7.49
C PRO A 60 -23.06 8.47 -8.61
N TYR A 61 -22.58 7.41 -9.28
CA TYR A 61 -23.34 6.69 -10.33
C TYR A 61 -24.11 5.48 -9.79
N ILE A 62 -23.94 5.12 -8.52
CA ILE A 62 -24.72 4.05 -7.89
C ILE A 62 -25.77 4.72 -7.03
N LYS A 63 -26.99 4.84 -7.55
CA LYS A 63 -28.11 5.55 -6.90
C LYS A 63 -28.51 5.01 -5.54
N GLU A 64 -28.15 3.80 -5.15
CA GLU A 64 -28.60 3.13 -3.93
C GLU A 64 -27.53 2.29 -3.25
N GLY A 65 -26.26 2.52 -3.50
CA GLY A 65 -25.19 1.70 -2.93
C GLY A 65 -24.13 2.51 -2.19
N VAL A 66 -23.90 2.16 -0.94
CA VAL A 66 -22.69 2.55 -0.22
C VAL A 66 -21.71 1.41 -0.38
N SER A 67 -20.61 1.64 -1.05
CA SER A 67 -19.50 0.71 -1.07
C SER A 67 -18.52 1.07 0.04
N TYR A 68 -17.93 0.07 0.65
CA TYR A 68 -16.89 0.25 1.64
C TYR A 68 -15.57 -0.23 1.04
N ASN A 69 -14.57 0.63 1.05
CA ASN A 69 -13.22 0.22 0.78
C ASN A 69 -12.56 -0.22 2.09
N GLU A 70 -12.07 -1.43 2.14
CA GLU A 70 -11.36 -1.97 3.27
C GLU A 70 -9.89 -2.12 2.93
N SER A 71 -9.08 -1.30 3.57
CA SER A 71 -7.64 -1.40 3.52
C SER A 71 -7.13 -2.08 4.79
N SER A 72 -6.20 -2.97 4.67
CA SER A 72 -5.68 -3.70 5.81
C SER A 72 -4.18 -3.90 5.74
N THR A 73 -3.53 -3.54 6.83
CA THR A 73 -2.17 -3.96 7.14
C THR A 73 -2.16 -5.18 8.07
N GLN A 74 -3.30 -5.77 8.31
CA GLN A 74 -3.41 -7.01 9.07
C GLN A 74 -2.90 -8.18 8.25
N TRP A 75 -1.82 -8.76 8.70
CA TRP A 75 -1.16 -9.83 7.99
C TRP A 75 -2.01 -11.10 7.81
N SER A 76 -2.86 -11.42 8.76
CA SER A 76 -3.72 -12.60 8.71
C SER A 76 -4.65 -12.65 7.49
N ILE A 77 -4.95 -11.50 6.90
CA ILE A 77 -5.80 -11.38 5.72
C ILE A 77 -4.98 -11.48 4.43
N CYS A 78 -3.68 -11.17 4.50
CA CYS A 78 -2.84 -10.93 3.32
C CYS A 78 -1.68 -11.91 3.16
N VAL A 79 -1.50 -12.87 4.06
CA VAL A 79 -0.48 -13.92 3.93
C VAL A 79 -0.86 -14.85 2.79
N GLY A 80 -0.55 -14.43 1.60
CA GLY A 80 -0.70 -15.24 0.43
C GLY A 80 0.66 -15.63 -0.14
N ARG A 81 0.62 -16.22 -1.31
CA ARG A 81 1.81 -16.60 -2.06
C ARG A 81 2.67 -15.38 -2.37
N ARG A 82 3.97 -15.58 -2.46
CA ARG A 82 4.91 -14.62 -3.05
C ARG A 82 4.50 -14.32 -4.49
N ASP A 83 4.61 -13.05 -4.87
CA ASP A 83 4.47 -12.64 -6.27
C ASP A 83 5.86 -12.65 -6.92
N LEU A 84 6.29 -13.82 -7.38
CA LEU A 84 7.62 -14.00 -7.94
C LEU A 84 7.86 -13.17 -9.20
N GLU A 85 6.80 -12.91 -9.97
CA GLU A 85 6.91 -12.07 -11.18
C GLU A 85 7.14 -10.60 -10.80
N LEU A 86 6.41 -10.09 -9.82
CA LEU A 86 6.61 -8.75 -9.31
C LEU A 86 7.99 -8.60 -8.64
N GLU A 87 8.38 -9.56 -7.80
CA GLU A 87 9.70 -9.58 -7.17
C GLU A 87 10.82 -9.51 -8.22
N LYS A 88 10.71 -10.30 -9.27
CA LYS A 88 11.66 -10.30 -10.39
C LYS A 88 11.72 -8.95 -11.08
N ARG A 89 10.57 -8.39 -11.43
CA ARG A 89 10.49 -7.08 -12.11
C ARG A 89 11.08 -5.94 -11.29
N VAL A 90 10.76 -5.88 -9.99
CA VAL A 90 11.31 -4.84 -9.11
C VAL A 90 12.81 -5.03 -8.93
N ASN A 91 13.28 -6.28 -8.79
CA ASN A 91 14.70 -6.53 -8.70
C ASN A 91 15.45 -6.15 -9.99
N GLU A 92 14.92 -6.48 -11.16
CA GLU A 92 15.53 -6.12 -12.46
C GLU A 92 15.63 -4.61 -12.66
N LEU A 93 14.63 -3.84 -12.22
CA LEU A 93 14.59 -2.40 -12.47
C LEU A 93 15.30 -1.59 -11.38
N TYR A 94 15.20 -2.02 -10.13
CA TYR A 94 15.68 -1.27 -8.96
C TYR A 94 16.77 -1.97 -8.16
N GLY A 95 17.08 -3.25 -8.43
CA GLY A 95 18.01 -4.03 -7.62
C GLY A 95 17.51 -4.26 -6.19
N GLN A 96 16.20 -4.24 -5.96
CA GLN A 96 15.58 -4.29 -4.64
C GLN A 96 14.77 -5.56 -4.46
N LYS A 97 14.77 -6.11 -3.24
CA LYS A 97 13.74 -7.06 -2.82
C LYS A 97 12.48 -6.32 -2.40
N ILE A 98 11.37 -7.02 -2.47
CA ILE A 98 10.08 -6.50 -1.98
C ILE A 98 9.44 -7.49 -1.02
N LEU A 99 8.58 -6.96 -0.15
CA LEU A 99 7.78 -7.73 0.78
C LEU A 99 6.35 -7.20 0.78
N ARG A 100 5.36 -8.10 0.72
CA ARG A 100 3.97 -7.70 0.85
C ARG A 100 3.69 -7.26 2.28
N VAL A 101 3.13 -6.06 2.46
CA VAL A 101 2.87 -5.45 3.76
C VAL A 101 1.41 -5.07 3.98
N GLY A 102 0.56 -5.24 2.96
CA GLY A 102 -0.84 -4.91 3.09
C GLY A 102 -1.67 -5.30 1.87
N ALA A 103 -2.94 -4.99 1.95
CA ALA A 103 -3.90 -5.12 0.86
C ALA A 103 -4.97 -4.03 0.96
N LEU A 104 -5.54 -3.70 -0.18
CA LEU A 104 -6.68 -2.82 -0.34
C LEU A 104 -7.84 -3.59 -0.97
N ASP A 105 -9.03 -3.00 -0.90
CA ASP A 105 -10.20 -3.44 -1.64
C ASP A 105 -10.47 -4.94 -1.50
N TYR A 106 -10.72 -5.39 -0.27
CA TYR A 106 -10.97 -6.80 0.06
C TYR A 106 -9.89 -7.78 -0.44
N CYS A 107 -8.63 -7.33 -0.42
CA CYS A 107 -7.47 -8.10 -0.87
C CYS A 107 -7.37 -8.29 -2.41
N GLU A 108 -8.00 -7.45 -3.21
CA GLU A 108 -7.82 -7.45 -4.66
C GLU A 108 -6.53 -6.70 -5.07
N ILE A 109 -6.14 -5.69 -4.28
CA ILE A 109 -4.94 -4.90 -4.52
C ILE A 109 -3.94 -5.17 -3.40
N TYR A 110 -2.77 -5.70 -3.72
CA TYR A 110 -1.71 -5.95 -2.75
C TYR A 110 -0.68 -4.84 -2.74
N ILE A 111 -0.25 -4.47 -1.53
CA ILE A 111 0.77 -3.46 -1.28
C ILE A 111 2.08 -4.14 -0.91
N TYR A 112 3.14 -3.75 -1.56
CA TYR A 112 4.50 -4.22 -1.31
C TYR A 112 5.41 -3.05 -0.94
N ILE A 113 6.37 -3.31 -0.05
CA ILE A 113 7.45 -2.37 0.27
C ILE A 113 8.77 -2.94 -0.24
N SER A 114 9.66 -2.09 -0.77
CA SER A 114 11.03 -2.45 -1.12
C SER A 114 12.01 -2.19 0.01
N GLU A 115 13.23 -2.73 -0.11
CA GLU A 115 14.29 -2.54 0.89
C GLU A 115 14.64 -1.08 1.12
N ASP A 116 14.49 -0.22 0.11
CA ASP A 116 14.70 1.22 0.20
C ASP A 116 13.46 2.03 0.62
N GLY A 117 12.36 1.35 0.95
CA GLY A 117 11.16 1.96 1.53
C GLY A 117 10.12 2.46 0.54
N ARG A 118 10.28 2.19 -0.76
CA ARG A 118 9.26 2.51 -1.77
C ARG A 118 8.12 1.51 -1.75
N PHE A 119 6.92 1.96 -2.17
CA PHE A 119 5.71 1.16 -2.19
C PHE A 119 5.26 0.86 -3.61
N PHE A 120 4.98 -0.41 -3.85
CA PHE A 120 4.48 -0.93 -5.11
C PHE A 120 3.10 -1.53 -4.90
N VAL A 121 2.29 -1.50 -5.94
CA VAL A 121 0.98 -2.15 -5.98
C VAL A 121 0.92 -3.14 -7.14
N ASN A 122 0.16 -4.19 -6.96
CA ASN A 122 -0.22 -5.10 -8.02
C ASN A 122 -1.75 -5.10 -8.13
N TRP A 123 -2.27 -4.38 -9.12
CA TRP A 123 -3.67 -4.33 -9.51
C TRP A 123 -3.73 -4.28 -11.04
N HIS A 124 -4.15 -5.36 -11.68
CA HIS A 124 -4.11 -5.54 -13.14
C HIS A 124 -2.75 -5.23 -13.80
N SER A 125 -1.95 -4.41 -13.18
CA SER A 125 -0.57 -4.10 -13.55
C SER A 125 0.24 -3.71 -12.33
N VAL A 126 1.53 -3.95 -12.39
CA VAL A 126 2.48 -3.51 -11.38
C VAL A 126 2.73 -2.02 -11.52
N GLY A 127 2.71 -1.30 -10.43
CA GLY A 127 3.04 0.13 -10.41
C GLY A 127 3.77 0.55 -9.15
N LEU A 128 4.61 1.58 -9.28
CA LEU A 128 5.16 2.32 -8.15
C LEU A 128 4.11 3.31 -7.66
N TRP A 129 3.70 3.18 -6.42
CA TRP A 129 2.70 4.06 -5.82
C TRP A 129 3.33 5.21 -5.04
N ALA A 130 4.24 4.90 -4.12
CA ALA A 130 4.80 5.91 -3.24
C ALA A 130 6.29 5.70 -2.98
N GLU A 131 7.03 6.77 -2.75
CA GLU A 131 8.45 6.75 -2.43
C GLU A 131 8.72 6.47 -0.94
N ASN A 132 7.69 6.60 -0.09
CA ASN A 132 7.78 6.35 1.35
C ASN A 132 6.37 6.23 1.98
N SER A 133 6.31 5.84 3.25
CA SER A 133 5.06 5.63 3.98
C SER A 133 4.22 6.90 4.16
N ASP A 134 4.87 8.04 4.38
CA ASP A 134 4.13 9.31 4.50
C ASP A 134 3.40 9.63 3.21
N GLN A 135 4.08 9.48 2.07
CA GLN A 135 3.46 9.71 0.77
C GLN A 135 2.34 8.70 0.50
N LEU A 136 2.55 7.42 0.83
CA LEU A 136 1.51 6.39 0.69
C LEU A 136 0.21 6.81 1.36
N TRP A 137 0.27 7.19 2.63
CA TRP A 137 -0.93 7.55 3.39
C TRP A 137 -1.50 8.91 3.01
N ASN A 138 -0.65 9.89 2.69
CA ASN A 138 -1.10 11.19 2.22
C ASN A 138 -1.86 11.10 0.90
N GLU A 139 -1.46 10.21 0.01
CA GLU A 139 -2.16 9.98 -1.25
C GLU A 139 -3.39 9.10 -1.07
N TYR A 140 -3.31 8.08 -0.23
CA TYR A 140 -4.48 7.23 0.05
C TYR A 140 -5.66 8.04 0.59
N TYR A 141 -5.39 9.03 1.45
CA TYR A 141 -6.42 9.89 2.04
C TYR A 141 -6.54 11.26 1.38
N GLY A 142 -5.67 11.57 0.44
CA GLY A 142 -5.66 12.83 -0.27
C GLY A 142 -6.61 12.84 -1.46
N GLU A 143 -6.71 14.01 -2.07
CA GLU A 143 -7.46 14.19 -3.30
C GLU A 143 -6.66 13.78 -4.55
N ASP A 144 -5.34 13.76 -4.43
CA ASP A 144 -4.41 13.43 -5.50
C ASP A 144 -3.75 12.09 -5.20
N TYR A 145 -4.04 11.09 -6.00
CA TYR A 145 -3.34 9.82 -5.97
C TYR A 145 -2.87 9.43 -7.37
N GLY A 146 -1.85 8.61 -7.45
CA GLY A 146 -1.36 8.15 -8.73
C GLY A 146 -0.25 7.13 -8.57
N TRP A 147 -0.03 6.36 -9.62
CA TRP A 147 1.09 5.43 -9.71
C TRP A 147 1.78 5.53 -11.07
N ALA A 148 3.02 5.09 -11.14
CA ALA A 148 3.67 4.84 -12.40
C ALA A 148 3.46 3.38 -12.76
N THR A 149 2.92 3.13 -13.95
CA THR A 149 2.81 1.77 -14.48
C THR A 149 4.19 1.20 -14.76
N TRP A 150 4.28 -0.13 -14.85
CA TRP A 150 5.54 -0.78 -15.19
C TRP A 150 6.15 -0.28 -16.50
N ASN A 151 5.31 0.00 -17.50
CA ASN A 151 5.75 0.54 -18.79
C ASN A 151 6.29 1.97 -18.65
N ASP A 152 5.69 2.80 -17.79
CA ASP A 152 6.18 4.15 -17.52
C ASP A 152 7.56 4.10 -16.85
N LEU A 153 7.72 3.23 -15.85
CA LEU A 153 8.99 3.04 -15.16
C LEU A 153 10.10 2.56 -16.10
N LYS A 154 9.81 1.62 -17.00
CA LYS A 154 10.75 1.17 -18.04
C LYS A 154 11.12 2.27 -19.02
N ALA A 155 10.19 3.16 -19.31
CA ALA A 155 10.43 4.32 -20.18
C ALA A 155 11.14 5.49 -19.48
N GLY A 156 11.54 5.32 -18.21
CA GLY A 156 12.14 6.38 -17.40
C GLY A 156 11.17 7.50 -17.05
N LYS A 157 9.86 7.26 -17.19
CA LYS A 157 8.82 8.19 -16.78
C LYS A 157 8.55 8.02 -15.28
N GLY A 158 8.38 9.13 -14.59
CA GLY A 158 7.93 9.14 -13.19
C GLY A 158 6.45 8.79 -13.06
N ARG A 159 5.97 8.86 -11.82
CA ARG A 159 4.55 8.69 -11.51
C ARG A 159 3.71 9.73 -12.24
N THR A 160 2.62 9.26 -12.82
CA THR A 160 1.56 10.16 -13.29
C THR A 160 0.64 10.43 -12.11
N MET A 161 0.59 11.67 -11.65
CA MET A 161 -0.38 12.10 -10.65
C MET A 161 -1.75 12.17 -11.34
N PHE A 162 -2.68 11.34 -10.91
CA PHE A 162 -4.06 11.47 -11.32
C PHE A 162 -4.72 12.55 -10.44
N LYS A 163 -4.68 13.78 -10.88
CA LYS A 163 -5.68 14.73 -10.41
C LYS A 163 -7.03 14.22 -10.83
N LYS A 164 -8.02 14.25 -9.92
CA LYS A 164 -9.43 13.94 -10.14
C LYS A 164 -9.90 14.10 -11.59
N GLU A 165 -9.42 13.25 -12.50
CA GLU A 165 -10.05 13.16 -13.83
C GLU A 165 -11.42 12.51 -13.75
N ILE A 166 -11.73 11.88 -12.64
CA ILE A 166 -13.06 11.32 -12.34
C ILE A 166 -14.13 12.42 -12.32
N GLU A 167 -13.80 13.64 -11.94
CA GLU A 167 -14.73 14.77 -12.01
C GLU A 167 -15.19 15.13 -13.44
N LYS A 168 -14.45 14.69 -14.47
CA LYS A 168 -14.85 14.90 -15.88
C LYS A 168 -15.90 13.91 -16.37
N TYR A 169 -16.15 12.83 -15.64
CA TYR A 169 -17.12 11.81 -15.98
C TYR A 169 -18.35 11.82 -15.06
N LEU A 170 -18.40 12.76 -14.13
CA LEU A 170 -19.53 13.07 -13.27
C LEU A 170 -20.27 14.31 -13.77
#